data_ff293809f4de6db54aa04dc032341ea8
#
_entry.id   ff293809f4de6db54aa04dc032341ea8
#
_cell.length_a   1.000
_cell.length_b   1.000
_cell.length_c   1.000
_cell.angle_alpha   90.00
_cell.angle_beta   90.00
_cell.angle_gamma   90.00
#
_symmetry.space_group_name_H-M   'P 1'
#
loop_
_entity.id
_entity.type
_entity.pdbx_description
1 polymer ?
#
loop_
_entity_poly.entity_id
_entity_poly.type
_entity_poly.pdbx_seq_one_letter_code
_entity_poly.pdbx_strand_id
1 'polypeptide(L)'
;MFRHHHAHEKPMTETERETLLSEGAVIQGMVMRNEPSAADPRISQVRISVRFEDDQTAEFSEELPNLYQPAPGSPEARRIAEVRQAQQLRHADRIPKIQLPLSDGERVPVRYDATDRNRIVLDVPALQKRALHDYIQREQRPKAQPPARTGPPWAVPAHCPNCGAPVDQAKASRDPDPHCGFCHQPVPVEPVR
;
A
#
# COMPACT_ATOMS: atom_id res chain seq x y z
N MET A 1 12.92 -35.66 2.44
CA MET A 1 13.60 -35.24 3.67
C MET A 1 14.03 -33.79 3.44
N PHE A 2 13.25 -32.83 3.90
CA PHE A 2 13.52 -31.39 3.68
C PHE A 2 14.59 -30.94 4.68
N ARG A 3 15.73 -30.51 4.20
CA ARG A 3 16.74 -29.88 5.03
C ARG A 3 16.41 -28.39 5.15
N HIS A 4 15.87 -27.99 6.28
CA HIS A 4 15.80 -26.57 6.65
C HIS A 4 17.20 -26.12 7.03
N HIS A 5 17.83 -25.35 6.18
CA HIS A 5 19.04 -24.62 6.54
C HIS A 5 18.63 -23.35 7.29
N HIS A 6 18.74 -23.36 8.61
CA HIS A 6 18.76 -22.13 9.38
C HIS A 6 20.13 -21.50 9.17
N ALA A 7 20.15 -20.40 8.45
CA ALA A 7 21.34 -19.58 8.28
C ALA A 7 21.65 -18.89 9.62
N HIS A 8 22.42 -19.58 10.51
CA HIS A 8 23.15 -18.95 11.59
C HIS A 8 24.50 -18.54 11.02
N GLU A 9 24.53 -17.46 10.28
CA GLU A 9 25.78 -16.92 9.79
C GLU A 9 25.94 -15.45 10.19
N LYS A 10 27.22 -15.07 10.27
CA LYS A 10 27.69 -13.73 10.60
C LYS A 10 26.83 -12.67 9.88
N PRO A 11 26.30 -11.68 10.58
CA PRO A 11 25.47 -10.66 9.97
C PRO A 11 26.22 -10.01 8.81
N MET A 12 25.54 -9.90 7.67
CA MET A 12 26.09 -9.28 6.46
C MET A 12 26.44 -7.83 6.73
N THR A 13 27.63 -7.40 6.32
CA THR A 13 28.02 -5.99 6.40
C THR A 13 27.22 -5.14 5.42
N GLU A 14 27.11 -3.84 5.68
CA GLU A 14 26.40 -2.91 4.79
C GLU A 14 26.99 -2.91 3.37
N THR A 15 28.32 -2.93 3.24
CA THR A 15 29.00 -3.01 1.94
C THR A 15 28.67 -4.29 1.18
N GLU A 16 28.61 -5.44 1.87
CA GLU A 16 28.21 -6.71 1.26
C GLU A 16 26.75 -6.65 0.82
N ARG A 17 25.89 -6.02 1.60
CA ARG A 17 24.48 -5.82 1.27
C ARG A 17 24.32 -4.92 0.03
N GLU A 18 25.03 -3.80 -0.06
CA GLU A 18 25.04 -2.90 -1.21
C GLU A 18 25.53 -3.61 -2.48
N THR A 19 26.61 -4.39 -2.37
CA THR A 19 27.13 -5.20 -3.47
C THR A 19 26.06 -6.20 -3.96
N LEU A 20 25.41 -6.88 -3.03
CA LEU A 20 24.39 -7.85 -3.37
C LEU A 20 23.15 -7.19 -4.02
N LEU A 21 22.77 -6.01 -3.56
CA LEU A 21 21.67 -5.22 -4.16
C LEU A 21 22.02 -4.74 -5.58
N SER A 22 23.29 -4.49 -5.88
CA SER A 22 23.71 -4.04 -7.22
C SER A 22 23.99 -5.19 -8.19
N GLU A 23 24.62 -6.26 -7.74
CA GLU A 23 25.17 -7.33 -8.58
C GLU A 23 24.49 -8.70 -8.39
N GLY A 24 23.76 -8.89 -7.30
CA GLY A 24 23.11 -10.14 -6.96
C GLY A 24 22.05 -10.58 -7.98
N ALA A 25 21.90 -11.88 -8.14
CA ALA A 25 20.85 -12.46 -8.96
C ALA A 25 19.48 -12.15 -8.37
N VAL A 26 18.49 -11.90 -9.24
CA VAL A 26 17.12 -11.56 -8.83
C VAL A 26 16.26 -12.81 -8.78
N ILE A 27 15.51 -12.99 -7.70
CA ILE A 27 14.52 -14.04 -7.55
C ILE A 27 13.27 -13.48 -6.85
N GLN A 28 12.14 -14.18 -6.96
CA GLN A 28 10.92 -13.83 -6.23
C GLN A 28 10.86 -14.61 -4.92
N GLY A 29 10.81 -13.89 -3.82
CA GLY A 29 10.46 -14.44 -2.52
C GLY A 29 8.96 -14.29 -2.23
N MET A 30 8.48 -15.02 -1.24
CA MET A 30 7.12 -14.92 -0.73
C MET A 30 7.16 -14.49 0.73
N VAL A 31 6.40 -13.46 1.07
CA VAL A 31 6.22 -13.05 2.47
C VAL A 31 5.43 -14.14 3.19
N MET A 32 6.06 -14.78 4.15
CA MET A 32 5.43 -15.81 4.98
C MET A 32 4.73 -15.21 6.18
N ARG A 33 5.28 -14.11 6.71
CA ARG A 33 4.76 -13.43 7.87
C ARG A 33 5.28 -11.99 7.92
N ASN A 34 4.39 -11.07 8.26
CA ASN A 34 4.72 -9.68 8.50
C ASN A 34 4.13 -9.26 9.86
N GLU A 35 4.98 -8.97 10.83
CA GLU A 35 4.60 -8.58 12.17
C GLU A 35 5.24 -7.26 12.56
N PRO A 36 4.54 -6.42 13.35
CA PRO A 36 5.18 -5.25 13.93
C PRO A 36 6.35 -5.67 14.81
N SER A 37 7.48 -4.96 14.71
CA SER A 37 8.59 -5.17 15.63
C SER A 37 8.16 -4.85 17.06
N ALA A 38 8.54 -5.69 18.01
CA ALA A 38 8.25 -5.46 19.42
C ALA A 38 8.93 -4.19 19.97
N ALA A 39 10.03 -3.75 19.36
CA ALA A 39 10.78 -2.58 19.77
C ALA A 39 10.20 -1.28 19.18
N ASP A 40 9.73 -1.28 17.93
CA ASP A 40 9.11 -0.12 17.28
C ASP A 40 7.99 -0.58 16.33
N PRO A 41 6.71 -0.23 16.60
CA PRO A 41 5.58 -0.62 15.76
C PRO A 41 5.60 0.02 14.35
N ARG A 42 6.51 0.97 14.06
CA ARG A 42 6.73 1.53 12.73
C ARG A 42 7.62 0.65 11.86
N ILE A 43 8.27 -0.32 12.47
CA ILE A 43 9.13 -1.30 11.82
C ILE A 43 8.39 -2.63 11.76
N SER A 44 8.41 -3.27 10.63
CA SER A 44 7.95 -4.64 10.45
C SER A 44 9.12 -5.60 10.48
N GLN A 45 8.93 -6.71 11.17
CA GLN A 45 9.75 -7.90 11.02
C GLN A 45 9.09 -8.80 9.98
N VAL A 46 9.73 -8.94 8.82
CA VAL A 46 9.19 -9.68 7.68
C VAL A 46 9.98 -10.97 7.51
N ARG A 47 9.27 -12.10 7.54
CA ARG A 47 9.85 -13.41 7.20
C ARG A 47 9.54 -13.74 5.75
N ILE A 48 10.56 -14.09 4.99
CA ILE A 48 10.48 -14.33 3.56
C ILE A 48 11.02 -15.73 3.25
N SER A 49 10.28 -16.48 2.43
CA SER A 49 10.72 -17.75 1.87
C SER A 49 11.06 -17.56 0.38
N VAL A 50 12.19 -18.11 -0.03
CA VAL A 50 12.66 -18.10 -1.41
C VAL A 50 12.77 -19.55 -1.89
N ARG A 51 12.25 -19.83 -3.09
CA ARG A 51 12.41 -21.13 -3.76
C ARG A 51 13.30 -20.95 -4.97
N PHE A 52 14.41 -21.66 -5.00
CA PHE A 52 15.34 -21.67 -6.13
C PHE A 52 14.90 -22.65 -7.23
N GLU A 53 15.51 -22.55 -8.41
CA GLU A 53 15.17 -23.37 -9.58
C GLU A 53 15.35 -24.89 -9.36
N ASP A 54 16.26 -25.27 -8.47
CA ASP A 54 16.52 -26.67 -8.08
C ASP A 54 15.63 -27.16 -6.92
N ASP A 55 14.51 -26.47 -6.67
CA ASP A 55 13.55 -26.75 -5.62
C ASP A 55 14.08 -26.59 -4.17
N GLN A 56 15.30 -26.12 -3.99
CA GLN A 56 15.78 -25.76 -2.66
C GLN A 56 15.03 -24.51 -2.17
N THR A 57 14.82 -24.44 -0.86
CA THR A 57 14.18 -23.28 -0.22
C THR A 57 15.09 -22.70 0.83
N ALA A 58 15.10 -21.37 0.92
CA ALA A 58 15.75 -20.65 2.01
C ALA A 58 14.73 -19.71 2.65
N GLU A 59 14.88 -19.49 3.94
CA GLU A 59 14.09 -18.51 4.69
C GLU A 59 15.01 -17.51 5.37
N PHE A 60 14.62 -16.26 5.35
CA PHE A 60 15.32 -15.20 6.07
C PHE A 60 14.32 -14.19 6.62
N SER A 61 14.79 -13.35 7.54
CA SER A 61 13.98 -12.29 8.14
C SER A 61 14.68 -10.96 7.99
N GLU A 62 13.92 -9.92 7.71
CA GLU A 62 14.40 -8.55 7.66
C GLU A 62 13.50 -7.61 8.46
N GLU A 63 14.11 -6.56 9.00
CA GLU A 63 13.40 -5.46 9.63
C GLU A 63 13.37 -4.26 8.69
N LEU A 64 12.18 -3.76 8.38
CA LEU A 64 11.99 -2.62 7.50
C LEU A 64 10.90 -1.68 8.01
N PRO A 65 10.97 -0.39 7.61
CA PRO A 65 9.86 0.52 7.87
C PRO A 65 8.61 0.08 7.09
N ASN A 66 7.45 0.10 7.75
CA ASN A 66 6.16 -0.23 7.12
C ASN A 66 5.76 0.73 6.01
N LEU A 67 6.31 1.93 6.05
CA LEU A 67 5.94 3.01 5.17
C LEU A 67 7.18 3.56 4.46
N TYR A 68 7.06 3.72 3.15
CA TYR A 68 8.01 4.44 2.33
C TYR A 68 7.55 5.89 2.12
N GLN A 69 8.44 6.83 2.29
CA GLN A 69 8.20 8.23 1.96
C GLN A 69 9.35 8.74 1.08
N PRO A 70 9.07 9.10 -0.19
CA PRO A 70 10.08 9.69 -1.05
C PRO A 70 10.72 10.92 -0.42
N ALA A 71 12.02 11.07 -0.61
CA ALA A 71 12.73 12.24 -0.10
C ALA A 71 12.18 13.53 -0.74
N PRO A 72 12.05 14.63 0.03
CA PRO A 72 11.65 15.92 -0.53
C PRO A 72 12.57 16.33 -1.70
N GLY A 73 11.95 16.76 -2.81
CA GLY A 73 12.69 17.18 -4.02
C GLY A 73 13.22 16.04 -4.90
N SER A 74 13.05 14.77 -4.51
CA SER A 74 13.41 13.62 -5.34
C SER A 74 12.55 13.56 -6.62
N PRO A 75 12.99 12.85 -7.68
CA PRO A 75 12.19 12.61 -8.87
C PRO A 75 10.85 11.95 -8.56
N GLU A 76 10.83 11.03 -7.61
CA GLU A 76 9.65 10.32 -7.15
C GLU A 76 8.64 11.26 -6.47
N ALA A 77 9.12 12.15 -5.61
CA ALA A 77 8.29 13.16 -4.94
C ALA A 77 7.67 14.13 -5.95
N ARG A 78 8.44 14.57 -6.96
CA ARG A 78 7.96 15.43 -8.05
C ARG A 78 6.86 14.75 -8.85
N ARG A 79 7.07 13.49 -9.24
CA ARG A 79 6.08 12.71 -9.99
C ARG A 79 4.77 12.54 -9.23
N ILE A 80 4.81 12.32 -7.91
CA ILE A 80 3.61 12.26 -7.07
C ILE A 80 2.89 13.62 -7.08
N ALA A 81 3.63 14.72 -6.91
CA ALA A 81 3.05 16.06 -6.91
C ALA A 81 2.36 16.39 -8.24
N GLU A 82 2.98 16.07 -9.38
CA GLU A 82 2.41 16.24 -10.71
C GLU A 82 1.08 15.48 -10.88
N VAL A 83 1.04 14.19 -10.48
CA VAL A 83 -0.18 13.38 -10.56
C VAL A 83 -1.29 13.97 -9.69
N ARG A 84 -0.97 14.36 -8.46
CA ARG A 84 -1.95 14.93 -7.53
C ARG A 84 -2.43 16.32 -7.96
N GLN A 85 -1.56 17.12 -8.55
CA GLN A 85 -1.91 18.42 -9.12
C GLN A 85 -2.84 18.26 -10.33
N ALA A 86 -2.53 17.32 -11.24
CA ALA A 86 -3.38 17.02 -12.38
C ALA A 86 -4.80 16.59 -11.96
N GLN A 87 -4.93 15.97 -10.78
CA GLN A 87 -6.22 15.58 -10.20
C GLN A 87 -6.85 16.65 -9.29
N GLN A 88 -6.25 17.82 -9.21
CA GLN A 88 -6.72 18.94 -8.36
C GLN A 88 -6.90 18.53 -6.88
N LEU A 89 -6.06 17.63 -6.40
CA LEU A 89 -6.13 17.17 -5.02
C LEU A 89 -5.63 18.26 -4.07
N ARG A 90 -6.32 18.42 -2.95
CA ARG A 90 -5.87 19.32 -1.87
C ARG A 90 -4.49 18.86 -1.37
N HIS A 91 -3.61 19.84 -1.12
CA HIS A 91 -2.24 19.56 -0.66
C HIS A 91 -1.45 18.66 -1.60
N ALA A 92 -1.50 18.95 -2.92
CA ALA A 92 -0.77 18.19 -3.94
C ALA A 92 0.76 18.15 -3.70
N ASP A 93 1.31 19.15 -3.04
CA ASP A 93 2.71 19.31 -2.65
C ASP A 93 3.13 18.41 -1.47
N ARG A 94 2.17 17.90 -0.69
CA ARG A 94 2.46 17.05 0.45
C ARG A 94 2.86 15.65 -0.01
N ILE A 95 4.09 15.24 0.34
CA ILE A 95 4.60 13.90 0.05
C ILE A 95 3.88 12.87 0.94
N PRO A 96 3.13 11.92 0.36
CA PRO A 96 2.42 10.91 1.14
C PRO A 96 3.38 9.85 1.69
N LYS A 97 2.95 9.19 2.75
CA LYS A 97 3.55 7.93 3.18
C LYS A 97 2.89 6.79 2.39
N ILE A 98 3.70 5.98 1.74
CA ILE A 98 3.26 4.89 0.87
C ILE A 98 3.50 3.57 1.61
N GLN A 99 2.47 2.76 1.74
CA GLN A 99 2.61 1.44 2.36
C GLN A 99 3.37 0.49 1.43
N LEU A 100 4.39 -0.19 1.98
CA LEU A 100 5.09 -1.23 1.24
C LEU A 100 4.20 -2.48 1.10
N PRO A 101 4.24 -3.17 -0.05
CA PRO A 101 3.46 -4.39 -0.29
C PRO A 101 4.14 -5.60 0.38
N LEU A 102 3.90 -5.74 1.68
CA LEU A 102 4.50 -6.76 2.55
C LEU A 102 3.44 -7.63 3.24
N SER A 103 2.27 -7.78 2.65
CA SER A 103 1.23 -8.66 3.19
C SER A 103 1.63 -10.14 3.08
N ASP A 104 1.14 -10.97 3.99
CA ASP A 104 1.35 -12.42 3.93
C ASP A 104 0.90 -12.98 2.56
N GLY A 105 1.73 -13.82 1.96
CA GLY A 105 1.53 -14.34 0.61
C GLY A 105 1.95 -13.41 -0.53
N GLU A 106 2.36 -12.17 -0.24
CA GLU A 106 2.84 -11.22 -1.26
C GLU A 106 4.18 -11.68 -1.84
N ARG A 107 4.34 -11.51 -3.15
CA ARG A 107 5.60 -11.76 -3.83
C ARG A 107 6.48 -10.51 -3.77
N VAL A 108 7.73 -10.69 -3.35
CA VAL A 108 8.70 -9.62 -3.16
C VAL A 108 9.99 -9.89 -3.91
N PRO A 109 10.63 -8.86 -4.49
CA PRO A 109 11.92 -9.02 -5.15
C PRO A 109 13.01 -9.27 -4.11
N VAL A 110 13.83 -10.25 -4.36
CA VAL A 110 14.95 -10.68 -3.50
C VAL A 110 16.22 -10.76 -4.33
N ARG A 111 17.33 -10.36 -3.76
CA ARG A 111 18.67 -10.52 -4.33
C ARG A 111 19.42 -11.60 -3.57
N TYR A 112 20.16 -12.43 -4.31
CA TYR A 112 21.00 -13.45 -3.69
C TYR A 112 22.32 -13.61 -4.44
N ASP A 113 23.33 -14.14 -3.72
CA ASP A 113 24.59 -14.50 -4.30
C ASP A 113 24.48 -15.89 -4.98
N ALA A 114 24.73 -15.94 -6.28
CA ALA A 114 24.63 -17.20 -7.04
C ALA A 114 25.66 -18.25 -6.58
N THR A 115 26.75 -17.82 -5.94
CA THR A 115 27.79 -18.70 -5.42
C THR A 115 27.56 -19.10 -3.95
N ASP A 116 26.81 -18.28 -3.21
CA ASP A 116 26.46 -18.54 -1.80
C ASP A 116 24.99 -18.16 -1.54
N ARG A 117 24.09 -19.13 -1.69
CA ARG A 117 22.64 -18.95 -1.54
C ARG A 117 22.17 -18.60 -0.13
N ASN A 118 23.06 -18.63 0.88
CA ASN A 118 22.75 -18.14 2.22
C ASN A 118 22.83 -16.61 2.30
N ARG A 119 23.49 -15.99 1.33
CA ARG A 119 23.57 -14.54 1.21
C ARG A 119 22.40 -14.02 0.40
N ILE A 120 21.36 -13.67 1.11
CA ILE A 120 20.07 -13.24 0.55
C ILE A 120 19.66 -11.93 1.21
N VAL A 121 19.13 -10.99 0.42
CA VAL A 121 18.57 -9.72 0.91
C VAL A 121 17.27 -9.38 0.17
N LEU A 122 16.36 -8.71 0.83
CA LEU A 122 15.19 -8.11 0.19
C LEU A 122 15.64 -6.91 -0.66
N ASP A 123 15.18 -6.86 -1.92
CA ASP A 123 15.45 -5.71 -2.80
C ASP A 123 14.48 -4.55 -2.44
N VAL A 124 14.80 -3.85 -1.35
CA VAL A 124 13.99 -2.73 -0.83
C VAL A 124 13.81 -1.63 -1.88
N PRO A 125 14.84 -1.21 -2.65
CA PRO A 125 14.67 -0.24 -3.74
C PRO A 125 13.64 -0.67 -4.78
N ALA A 126 13.68 -1.93 -5.23
CA ALA A 126 12.69 -2.45 -6.17
C ALA A 126 11.27 -2.49 -5.57
N LEU A 127 11.16 -2.85 -4.29
CA LEU A 127 9.90 -2.85 -3.56
C LEU A 127 9.32 -1.44 -3.44
N GLN A 128 10.13 -0.45 -3.11
CA GLN A 128 9.73 0.97 -3.04
C GLN A 128 9.27 1.49 -4.40
N LYS A 129 9.99 1.15 -5.47
CA LYS A 129 9.62 1.51 -6.84
C LYS A 129 8.26 0.92 -7.24
N ARG A 130 8.01 -0.33 -6.87
CA ARG A 130 6.70 -0.98 -7.09
C ARG A 130 5.60 -0.29 -6.30
N ALA A 131 5.80 -0.04 -5.00
CA ALA A 131 4.83 0.65 -4.15
C ALA A 131 4.48 2.04 -4.68
N LEU A 132 5.47 2.79 -5.16
CA LEU A 132 5.27 4.09 -5.80
C LEU A 132 4.46 3.96 -7.09
N HIS A 133 4.78 2.98 -7.94
CA HIS A 133 4.03 2.73 -9.18
C HIS A 133 2.55 2.44 -8.87
N ASP A 134 2.28 1.55 -7.93
CA ASP A 134 0.92 1.16 -7.54
C ASP A 134 0.16 2.33 -6.91
N TYR A 135 0.85 3.17 -6.12
CA TYR A 135 0.27 4.40 -5.60
C TYR A 135 -0.16 5.34 -6.73
N ILE A 136 0.73 5.63 -7.69
CA ILE A 136 0.44 6.49 -8.83
C ILE A 136 -0.74 5.95 -9.67
N GLN A 137 -0.75 4.66 -9.94
CA GLN A 137 -1.83 4.01 -10.69
C GLN A 137 -3.18 4.14 -9.99
N ARG A 138 -3.21 4.01 -8.66
CA ARG A 138 -4.44 4.20 -7.86
C ARG A 138 -4.92 5.65 -7.91
N GLU A 139 -4.01 6.62 -7.78
CA GLU A 139 -4.36 8.04 -7.89
C GLU A 139 -4.86 8.41 -9.28
N GLN A 140 -4.35 7.80 -10.33
CA GLN A 140 -4.77 8.04 -11.71
C GLN A 140 -6.07 7.36 -12.11
N ARG A 141 -6.55 6.38 -11.34
CA ARG A 141 -7.85 5.76 -11.62
C ARG A 141 -8.95 6.80 -11.45
N PRO A 142 -9.82 6.97 -12.46
CA PRO A 142 -11.02 7.79 -12.29
C PRO A 142 -11.74 7.28 -11.05
N LYS A 143 -12.00 8.16 -10.09
CA LYS A 143 -12.88 7.81 -8.97
C LYS A 143 -14.19 7.39 -9.61
N ALA A 144 -14.56 6.12 -9.47
CA ALA A 144 -15.82 5.64 -9.96
C ALA A 144 -16.91 6.60 -9.46
N GLN A 145 -17.55 7.34 -10.36
CA GLN A 145 -18.71 8.10 -9.98
C GLN A 145 -19.70 7.07 -9.42
N PRO A 146 -20.22 7.29 -8.20
CA PRO A 146 -21.27 6.43 -7.70
C PRO A 146 -22.33 6.33 -8.80
N PRO A 147 -22.87 5.12 -9.08
CA PRO A 147 -23.84 4.93 -10.14
C PRO A 147 -24.95 5.96 -9.96
N ALA A 148 -25.19 6.76 -11.01
CA ALA A 148 -26.31 7.69 -10.99
C ALA A 148 -27.57 6.87 -10.67
N ARG A 149 -28.32 7.30 -9.66
CA ARG A 149 -29.58 6.64 -9.34
C ARG A 149 -30.50 6.69 -10.58
N THR A 150 -30.62 5.57 -11.24
CA THR A 150 -31.57 5.38 -12.35
C THR A 150 -32.91 4.99 -11.73
N GLY A 151 -33.75 5.98 -11.44
CA GLY A 151 -35.07 5.76 -10.85
C GLY A 151 -35.88 7.05 -10.81
N PRO A 152 -37.14 7.00 -10.41
CA PRO A 152 -37.94 8.20 -10.20
C PRO A 152 -37.25 9.13 -9.17
N PRO A 153 -37.52 10.44 -9.23
CA PRO A 153 -36.93 11.39 -8.32
C PRO A 153 -37.15 10.96 -6.87
N TRP A 154 -36.12 11.01 -6.07
CA TRP A 154 -36.17 10.63 -4.66
C TRP A 154 -36.56 11.85 -3.81
N ALA A 155 -37.53 11.68 -2.95
CA ALA A 155 -37.86 12.67 -1.94
C ALA A 155 -36.82 12.63 -0.83
N VAL A 156 -36.16 13.76 -0.64
CA VAL A 156 -35.17 13.96 0.43
C VAL A 156 -35.78 14.91 1.46
N PRO A 157 -35.82 14.56 2.75
CA PRO A 157 -36.36 15.43 3.76
C PRO A 157 -35.56 16.75 3.85
N ALA A 158 -36.24 17.88 4.08
CA ALA A 158 -35.61 19.19 4.24
C ALA A 158 -34.72 19.26 5.50
N HIS A 159 -35.03 18.45 6.49
CA HIS A 159 -34.32 18.39 7.77
C HIS A 159 -33.99 16.93 8.12
N CYS A 160 -32.85 16.74 8.74
CA CYS A 160 -32.44 15.43 9.25
C CYS A 160 -33.41 14.95 10.33
N PRO A 161 -34.02 13.77 10.21
CA PRO A 161 -34.98 13.29 11.21
C PRO A 161 -34.33 12.99 12.57
N ASN A 162 -33.01 12.82 12.59
CA ASN A 162 -32.29 12.48 13.81
C ASN A 162 -31.82 13.72 14.61
N CYS A 163 -31.34 14.78 13.95
CA CYS A 163 -30.79 15.95 14.65
C CYS A 163 -31.46 17.29 14.29
N GLY A 164 -32.45 17.29 13.36
CA GLY A 164 -33.15 18.49 12.92
C GLY A 164 -32.34 19.45 12.03
N ALA A 165 -31.07 19.16 11.73
CA ALA A 165 -30.25 20.01 10.90
C ALA A 165 -30.74 20.05 9.44
N PRO A 166 -30.60 21.19 8.71
CA PRO A 166 -31.01 21.27 7.31
C PRO A 166 -30.18 20.29 6.45
N VAL A 167 -30.84 19.62 5.52
CA VAL A 167 -30.24 18.69 4.56
C VAL A 167 -30.10 19.36 3.21
N ASP A 168 -28.92 19.32 2.62
CA ASP A 168 -28.70 19.72 1.23
C ASP A 168 -29.38 18.70 0.29
N GLN A 169 -30.62 19.00 -0.09
CA GLN A 169 -31.46 18.13 -0.92
C GLN A 169 -30.82 17.87 -2.29
N ALA A 170 -30.14 18.86 -2.89
CA ALA A 170 -29.52 18.73 -4.20
C ALA A 170 -28.33 17.75 -4.17
N LYS A 171 -27.60 17.72 -3.08
CA LYS A 171 -26.50 16.78 -2.84
C LYS A 171 -27.05 15.40 -2.46
N ALA A 172 -27.96 15.35 -1.52
CA ALA A 172 -28.53 14.08 -1.00
C ALA A 172 -29.33 13.31 -2.05
N SER A 173 -29.99 14.00 -3.00
CA SER A 173 -30.73 13.33 -4.10
C SER A 173 -29.81 12.62 -5.11
N ARG A 174 -28.52 12.98 -5.15
CA ARG A 174 -27.51 12.39 -6.04
C ARG A 174 -26.65 11.33 -5.34
N ASP A 175 -26.70 11.29 -4.01
CA ASP A 175 -25.93 10.36 -3.21
C ASP A 175 -26.70 9.03 -3.05
N PRO A 176 -26.12 7.87 -3.39
CA PRO A 176 -26.77 6.58 -3.18
C PRO A 176 -27.03 6.25 -1.71
N ASP A 177 -26.25 6.84 -0.79
CA ASP A 177 -26.34 6.62 0.66
C ASP A 177 -26.11 7.96 1.39
N PRO A 178 -27.10 8.88 1.34
CA PRO A 178 -26.92 10.22 1.88
C PRO A 178 -26.86 10.23 3.41
N HIS A 179 -25.85 10.91 3.93
CA HIS A 179 -25.67 11.11 5.36
C HIS A 179 -25.82 12.59 5.73
N CYS A 180 -26.32 12.85 6.93
CA CYS A 180 -26.44 14.19 7.47
C CYS A 180 -25.05 14.80 7.68
N GLY A 181 -24.82 16.03 7.19
CA GLY A 181 -23.54 16.73 7.35
C GLY A 181 -23.18 17.12 8.78
N PHE A 182 -24.14 17.03 9.74
CA PHE A 182 -23.96 17.38 11.14
C PHE A 182 -23.81 16.16 12.05
N CYS A 183 -24.74 15.21 11.99
CA CYS A 183 -24.72 14.06 12.91
C CYS A 183 -24.21 12.77 12.26
N HIS A 184 -23.89 12.81 10.96
CA HIS A 184 -23.38 11.70 10.16
C HIS A 184 -24.29 10.45 10.09
N GLN A 185 -25.55 10.59 10.55
CA GLN A 185 -26.53 9.53 10.43
C GLN A 185 -27.13 9.48 9.02
N PRO A 186 -27.53 8.29 8.55
CA PRO A 186 -28.16 8.14 7.22
C PRO A 186 -29.44 8.97 7.15
N VAL A 187 -29.65 9.60 5.99
CA VAL A 187 -30.87 10.35 5.69
C VAL A 187 -31.81 9.47 4.88
N PRO A 188 -33.02 9.16 5.37
CA PRO A 188 -33.97 8.34 4.62
C PRO A 188 -34.37 9.05 3.34
N VAL A 189 -34.39 8.32 2.23
CA VAL A 189 -34.85 8.80 0.92
C VAL A 189 -35.94 7.88 0.42
N GLU A 190 -37.03 8.44 -0.06
CA GLU A 190 -38.20 7.70 -0.54
C GLU A 190 -38.40 7.95 -2.04
N PRO A 191 -38.82 6.94 -2.83
CA PRO A 191 -39.20 7.16 -4.21
C PRO A 191 -40.46 8.06 -4.27
N VAL A 192 -40.42 9.11 -5.07
CA VAL A 192 -41.60 9.94 -5.34
C VAL A 192 -42.58 9.10 -6.14
N ARG A 193 -43.77 8.87 -5.60
CA ARG A 193 -44.88 8.14 -6.25
C ARG A 193 -45.59 9.01 -7.26
#